data_30c76073c71a39e30265354819877de6
#
_entry.id   30c76073c71a39e30265354819877de6
#
_cell.length_a   1.000
_cell.length_b   1.000
_cell.length_c   1.000
_cell.angle_alpha   90.00
_cell.angle_beta   90.00
_cell.angle_gamma   90.00
#
_symmetry.space_group_name_H-M   'P 1'
#
loop_
_entity.id
_entity.type
_entity.pdbx_description
1 polymer ?
#
loop_
_entity_poly.entity_id
_entity_poly.type
_entity_poly.pdbx_seq_one_letter_code
_entity_poly.pdbx_strand_id
1 'polypeptide(L)'
;MALLTWLSDHALILLLSCGTLFNVYWLHRCRERLHLRWLSVLLLSVLHTVLGVLSVKVFALFETGNFSNMSLFGGVFFMPLFYWGVAKLAKQKAADVFDVFTICLVFTLMCARLNCMISGCCLGAHIPIEGLTHLRFPTRELELLFYVILLSRLWRKVLSGSARGMIYPIYMIAYGIFRFVTETLRVSSRANNILHISHLWALLSLGIGISIYGELRKKEKKTGGRRND
;
A
#
# COMPACT_ATOMS: atom_id res chain seq x y z
N MET A 1 -32.20 9.08 3.66
CA MET A 1 -31.16 10.09 3.97
C MET A 1 -30.37 9.73 5.25
N ALA A 2 -31.01 9.45 6.39
CA ALA A 2 -30.33 9.16 7.66
C ALA A 2 -29.29 8.01 7.61
N LEU A 3 -29.53 6.93 6.87
CA LEU A 3 -28.58 5.82 6.71
C LEU A 3 -27.30 6.23 5.95
N LEU A 4 -27.44 7.07 4.93
CA LEU A 4 -26.31 7.54 4.10
C LEU A 4 -25.42 8.51 4.89
N THR A 5 -26.02 9.40 5.68
CA THR A 5 -25.25 10.29 6.56
C THR A 5 -24.54 9.51 7.64
N TRP A 6 -25.20 8.55 8.29
CA TRP A 6 -24.59 7.67 9.29
C TRP A 6 -23.41 6.86 8.71
N LEU A 7 -23.56 6.29 7.49
CA LEU A 7 -22.49 5.58 6.80
C LEU A 7 -21.30 6.49 6.48
N SER A 8 -21.55 7.73 6.08
CA SER A 8 -20.48 8.71 5.82
C SER A 8 -19.70 9.04 7.10
N ASP A 9 -20.40 9.26 8.20
CA ASP A 9 -19.80 9.64 9.48
C ASP A 9 -18.96 8.50 10.09
N HIS A 10 -19.34 7.24 9.83
CA HIS A 10 -18.67 6.06 10.37
C HIS A 10 -17.80 5.32 9.35
N ALA A 11 -17.68 5.83 8.13
CA ALA A 11 -16.98 5.17 7.02
C ALA A 11 -15.55 4.76 7.36
N LEU A 12 -14.79 5.63 8.03
CA LEU A 12 -13.42 5.35 8.43
C LEU A 12 -13.34 4.12 9.35
N ILE A 13 -14.19 4.08 10.39
CA ILE A 13 -14.20 2.98 11.36
C ILE A 13 -14.62 1.68 10.68
N LEU A 14 -15.66 1.71 9.85
CA LEU A 14 -16.13 0.54 9.11
C LEU A 14 -15.06 0.00 8.16
N LEU A 15 -14.37 0.87 7.45
CA LEU A 15 -13.31 0.47 6.51
C LEU A 15 -12.05 -0.03 7.23
N LEU A 16 -11.68 0.55 8.38
CA LEU A 16 -10.60 0.03 9.20
C LEU A 16 -10.95 -1.34 9.79
N SER A 17 -12.20 -1.54 10.23
CA SER A 17 -12.68 -2.84 10.71
C SER A 17 -12.66 -3.89 9.58
N CYS A 18 -13.13 -3.52 8.39
CA CYS A 18 -13.06 -4.37 7.19
C CYS A 18 -11.60 -4.75 6.86
N GLY A 19 -10.68 -3.76 6.89
CA GLY A 19 -9.25 -3.99 6.70
C GLY A 19 -8.66 -4.96 7.72
N THR A 20 -9.04 -4.80 9.00
CA THR A 20 -8.58 -5.69 10.07
C THR A 20 -9.11 -7.11 9.90
N LEU A 21 -10.40 -7.27 9.58
CA LEU A 21 -11.00 -8.58 9.32
C LEU A 21 -10.35 -9.27 8.12
N PHE A 22 -10.08 -8.52 7.06
CA PHE A 22 -9.32 -9.05 5.92
C PHE A 22 -7.91 -9.49 6.34
N ASN A 23 -7.21 -8.71 7.15
CA ASN A 23 -5.88 -9.05 7.65
C ASN A 23 -5.93 -10.34 8.48
N VAL A 24 -6.94 -10.52 9.35
CA VAL A 24 -7.16 -11.78 10.10
C VAL A 24 -7.36 -12.95 9.16
N TYR A 25 -8.27 -12.82 8.19
CA TYR A 25 -8.52 -13.85 7.19
C TYR A 25 -7.24 -14.23 6.42
N TRP A 26 -6.52 -13.24 5.91
CA TRP A 26 -5.34 -13.45 5.09
C TRP A 26 -4.17 -14.05 5.88
N LEU A 27 -3.86 -13.51 7.06
CA LEU A 27 -2.81 -14.04 7.92
C LEU A 27 -3.18 -15.46 8.41
N HIS A 28 -4.46 -15.73 8.68
CA HIS A 28 -4.92 -17.08 9.01
C HIS A 28 -4.72 -18.04 7.83
N ARG A 29 -5.02 -17.62 6.60
CA ARG A 29 -4.80 -18.41 5.38
C ARG A 29 -3.32 -18.72 5.14
N CYS A 30 -2.43 -17.80 5.52
CA CYS A 30 -0.97 -17.92 5.37
C CYS A 30 -0.26 -18.38 6.66
N ARG A 31 -0.99 -18.77 7.70
CA ARG A 31 -0.43 -19.07 9.04
C ARG A 31 0.63 -20.16 9.02
N GLU A 32 0.45 -21.21 8.21
CA GLU A 32 1.40 -22.32 8.10
C GLU A 32 2.72 -21.88 7.47
N ARG A 33 2.67 -21.00 6.46
CA ARG A 33 3.86 -20.42 5.82
C ARG A 33 4.69 -19.58 6.80
N LEU A 34 4.02 -18.92 7.77
CA LEU A 34 4.65 -18.06 8.77
C LEU A 34 4.75 -18.71 10.15
N HIS A 35 4.37 -19.99 10.29
CA HIS A 35 4.32 -20.72 11.56
C HIS A 35 3.66 -19.93 12.70
N LEU A 36 2.54 -19.23 12.40
CA LEU A 36 1.86 -18.38 13.35
C LEU A 36 0.83 -19.15 14.18
N ARG A 37 0.77 -18.86 15.48
CA ARG A 37 -0.31 -19.28 16.36
C ARG A 37 -1.53 -18.39 16.14
N TRP A 38 -2.74 -18.89 16.42
CA TRP A 38 -3.98 -18.13 16.24
C TRP A 38 -3.97 -16.76 16.94
N LEU A 39 -3.51 -16.72 18.18
CA LEU A 39 -3.38 -15.47 18.94
C LEU A 39 -2.43 -14.47 18.25
N SER A 40 -1.33 -14.96 17.69
CA SER A 40 -0.40 -14.11 16.91
C SER A 40 -1.04 -13.56 15.65
N VAL A 41 -1.90 -14.32 14.96
CA VAL A 41 -2.66 -13.84 13.80
C VAL A 41 -3.55 -12.66 14.19
N LEU A 42 -4.32 -12.80 15.28
CA LEU A 42 -5.19 -11.70 15.76
C LEU A 42 -4.39 -10.46 16.15
N LEU A 43 -3.34 -10.64 16.96
CA LEU A 43 -2.50 -9.55 17.43
C LEU A 43 -1.82 -8.81 16.25
N LEU A 44 -1.21 -9.54 15.33
CA LEU A 44 -0.51 -8.96 14.17
C LEU A 44 -1.48 -8.26 13.21
N SER A 45 -2.72 -8.77 13.06
CA SER A 45 -3.74 -8.11 12.23
C SER A 45 -4.16 -6.76 12.81
N VAL A 46 -4.39 -6.68 14.12
CA VAL A 46 -4.72 -5.42 14.80
C VAL A 46 -3.53 -4.47 14.75
N LEU A 47 -2.32 -4.94 15.09
CA LEU A 47 -1.11 -4.14 15.05
C LEU A 47 -0.84 -3.58 13.63
N HIS A 48 -1.03 -4.40 12.59
CA HIS A 48 -0.87 -3.96 11.21
C HIS A 48 -1.80 -2.77 10.90
N THR A 49 -3.07 -2.85 11.30
CA THR A 49 -4.03 -1.77 11.06
C THR A 49 -3.67 -0.51 11.86
N VAL A 50 -3.39 -0.64 13.15
CA VAL A 50 -3.03 0.49 14.03
C VAL A 50 -1.74 1.16 13.57
N LEU A 51 -0.68 0.39 13.32
CA LEU A 51 0.60 0.91 12.84
C LEU A 51 0.48 1.46 11.42
N GLY A 52 -0.39 0.89 10.58
CA GLY A 52 -0.71 1.44 9.27
C GLY A 52 -1.29 2.85 9.35
N VAL A 53 -2.30 3.06 10.19
CA VAL A 53 -2.87 4.41 10.43
C VAL A 53 -1.83 5.35 11.03
N LEU A 54 -1.07 4.89 12.02
CA LEU A 54 -0.02 5.71 12.64
C LEU A 54 1.05 6.10 11.62
N SER A 55 1.49 5.17 10.77
CA SER A 55 2.53 5.42 9.76
C SER A 55 2.13 6.50 8.76
N VAL A 56 0.87 6.51 8.29
CA VAL A 56 0.40 7.54 7.34
C VAL A 56 0.24 8.91 8.00
N LYS A 57 -0.10 8.95 9.30
CA LYS A 57 -0.18 10.21 10.06
C LYS A 57 1.20 10.77 10.40
N VAL A 58 2.12 9.93 10.88
CA VAL A 58 3.50 10.33 11.18
C VAL A 58 4.22 10.81 9.92
N PHE A 59 4.04 10.12 8.80
CA PHE A 59 4.64 10.56 7.54
C PHE A 59 4.07 11.90 7.06
N ALA A 60 2.76 12.11 7.20
CA ALA A 60 2.12 13.39 6.88
C ALA A 60 2.64 14.53 7.77
N LEU A 61 2.94 14.25 9.05
CA LEU A 61 3.56 15.22 9.94
C LEU A 61 4.95 15.66 9.41
N PHE A 62 5.78 14.72 8.95
CA PHE A 62 7.07 15.04 8.33
C PHE A 62 6.91 15.81 7.01
N GLU A 63 5.90 15.50 6.21
CA GLU A 63 5.70 16.09 4.89
C GLU A 63 5.06 17.48 4.96
N THR A 64 4.12 17.70 5.88
CA THR A 64 3.27 18.92 5.92
C THR A 64 3.33 19.68 7.24
N GLY A 65 4.00 19.17 8.26
CA GLY A 65 3.99 19.72 9.62
C GLY A 65 2.65 19.57 10.36
N ASN A 66 1.67 18.86 9.78
CA ASN A 66 0.33 18.74 10.35
C ASN A 66 -0.09 17.28 10.53
N PHE A 67 -0.35 16.89 11.79
CA PHE A 67 -0.78 15.54 12.16
C PHE A 67 -2.23 15.20 11.73
N SER A 68 -3.04 16.19 11.38
CA SER A 68 -4.40 15.98 10.88
C SER A 68 -4.42 15.38 9.47
N ASN A 69 -3.37 15.62 8.70
CA ASN A 69 -3.22 15.11 7.35
C ASN A 69 -2.90 13.61 7.35
N MET A 70 -3.04 12.98 6.18
CA MET A 70 -2.68 11.58 5.95
C MET A 70 -1.90 11.46 4.64
N SER A 71 -0.71 10.84 4.70
CA SER A 71 0.09 10.54 3.52
C SER A 71 0.31 9.04 3.38
N LEU A 72 -0.19 8.45 2.30
CA LEU A 72 -0.09 7.00 2.07
C LEU A 72 1.35 6.51 1.89
N PHE A 73 2.30 7.41 1.62
CA PHE A 73 3.72 7.08 1.60
C PHE A 73 4.22 6.54 2.95
N GLY A 74 3.57 6.93 4.06
CA GLY A 74 3.86 6.35 5.38
C GLY A 74 3.69 4.83 5.40
N GLY A 75 2.64 4.32 4.79
CA GLY A 75 2.46 2.87 4.63
C GLY A 75 3.57 2.22 3.80
N VAL A 76 4.04 2.89 2.75
CA VAL A 76 5.11 2.38 1.88
C VAL A 76 6.46 2.34 2.59
N PHE A 77 6.83 3.38 3.34
CA PHE A 77 8.18 3.52 3.90
C PHE A 77 8.31 3.05 5.35
N PHE A 78 7.27 3.15 6.17
CA PHE A 78 7.35 2.79 7.58
C PHE A 78 6.85 1.38 7.90
N MET A 79 5.86 0.85 7.16
CA MET A 79 5.40 -0.52 7.40
C MET A 79 6.47 -1.61 7.18
N PRO A 80 7.46 -1.45 6.27
CA PRO A 80 8.60 -2.37 6.19
C PRO A 80 9.37 -2.56 7.51
N LEU A 81 9.45 -1.53 8.35
CA LEU A 81 10.09 -1.63 9.67
C LEU A 81 9.33 -2.59 10.57
N PHE A 82 8.00 -2.51 10.54
CA PHE A 82 7.14 -3.45 11.26
C PHE A 82 7.32 -4.89 10.73
N TYR A 83 7.33 -5.08 9.39
CA TYR A 83 7.52 -6.41 8.79
C TYR A 83 8.86 -7.01 9.15
N TRP A 84 9.91 -6.21 9.12
CA TRP A 84 11.25 -6.62 9.55
C TRP A 84 11.26 -6.99 11.03
N GLY A 85 10.64 -6.19 11.90
CA GLY A 85 10.46 -6.48 13.32
C GLY A 85 9.76 -7.81 13.56
N VAL A 86 8.63 -8.07 12.88
CA VAL A 86 7.91 -9.35 12.93
C VAL A 86 8.81 -10.50 12.51
N ALA A 87 9.55 -10.35 11.40
CA ALA A 87 10.45 -11.40 10.91
C ALA A 87 11.55 -11.74 11.95
N LYS A 88 12.11 -10.73 12.59
CA LYS A 88 13.15 -10.90 13.62
C LYS A 88 12.59 -11.55 14.89
N LEU A 89 11.50 -11.01 15.44
CA LEU A 89 10.89 -11.49 16.69
C LEU A 89 10.34 -12.91 16.55
N ALA A 90 9.67 -13.20 15.43
CA ALA A 90 9.13 -14.53 15.16
C ALA A 90 10.17 -15.51 14.57
N LYS A 91 11.42 -15.09 14.39
CA LYS A 91 12.51 -15.89 13.76
C LYS A 91 12.10 -16.46 12.39
N GLN A 92 11.34 -15.68 11.61
CA GLN A 92 10.84 -16.07 10.30
C GLN A 92 11.71 -15.52 9.17
N LYS A 93 11.62 -16.14 7.99
CA LYS A 93 12.27 -15.60 6.79
C LYS A 93 11.61 -14.27 6.42
N ALA A 94 12.40 -13.19 6.38
CA ALA A 94 11.90 -11.87 6.03
C ALA A 94 11.13 -11.86 4.70
N ALA A 95 11.61 -12.61 3.70
CA ALA A 95 10.93 -12.77 2.41
C ALA A 95 9.47 -13.21 2.53
N ASP A 96 9.18 -14.20 3.38
CA ASP A 96 7.81 -14.70 3.57
C ASP A 96 6.94 -13.69 4.31
N VAL A 97 7.49 -13.02 5.32
CA VAL A 97 6.78 -11.99 6.09
C VAL A 97 6.43 -10.80 5.17
N PHE A 98 7.40 -10.30 4.41
CA PHE A 98 7.17 -9.20 3.47
C PHE A 98 6.14 -9.56 2.41
N ASP A 99 6.21 -10.76 1.82
CA ASP A 99 5.25 -11.21 0.81
C ASP A 99 3.81 -11.22 1.36
N VAL A 100 3.63 -11.81 2.54
CA VAL A 100 2.29 -11.95 3.13
C VAL A 100 1.74 -10.60 3.58
N PHE A 101 2.54 -9.80 4.28
CA PHE A 101 2.09 -8.51 4.80
C PHE A 101 1.90 -7.44 3.73
N THR A 102 2.55 -7.56 2.56
CA THR A 102 2.29 -6.68 1.42
C THR A 102 0.85 -6.78 0.93
N ILE A 103 0.25 -7.97 0.97
CA ILE A 103 -1.17 -8.15 0.63
C ILE A 103 -2.07 -7.40 1.61
N CYS A 104 -1.77 -7.49 2.93
CA CYS A 104 -2.46 -6.72 3.96
C CYS A 104 -2.34 -5.21 3.71
N LEU A 105 -1.14 -4.74 3.36
CA LEU A 105 -0.88 -3.33 3.06
C LEU A 105 -1.72 -2.85 1.87
N VAL A 106 -1.67 -3.56 0.74
CA VAL A 106 -2.40 -3.18 -0.47
C VAL A 106 -3.91 -3.12 -0.22
N PHE A 107 -4.47 -4.08 0.53
CA PHE A 107 -5.88 -4.06 0.90
C PHE A 107 -6.22 -2.88 1.81
N THR A 108 -5.38 -2.59 2.80
CA THR A 108 -5.57 -1.43 3.70
C THR A 108 -5.53 -0.11 2.94
N LEU A 109 -4.61 0.02 1.96
CA LEU A 109 -4.54 1.20 1.09
C LEU A 109 -5.78 1.32 0.19
N MET A 110 -6.32 0.21 -0.28
CA MET A 110 -7.60 0.18 -1.00
C MET A 110 -8.75 0.72 -0.13
N CYS A 111 -8.86 0.26 1.13
CA CYS A 111 -9.84 0.79 2.08
C CYS A 111 -9.66 2.29 2.33
N ALA A 112 -8.41 2.77 2.45
CA ALA A 112 -8.13 4.20 2.59
C ALA A 112 -8.63 5.01 1.39
N ARG A 113 -8.54 4.47 0.16
CA ARG A 113 -9.07 5.14 -1.04
C ARG A 113 -10.60 5.13 -1.10
N LEU A 114 -11.23 4.05 -0.66
CA LEU A 114 -12.69 4.03 -0.49
C LEU A 114 -13.14 5.10 0.50
N ASN A 115 -12.43 5.28 1.61
CA ASN A 115 -12.72 6.36 2.55
C ASN A 115 -12.58 7.74 1.90
N CYS A 116 -11.54 7.98 1.09
CA CYS A 116 -11.39 9.24 0.35
C CYS A 116 -12.53 9.50 -0.64
N MET A 117 -13.10 8.45 -1.25
CA MET A 117 -14.27 8.58 -2.14
C MET A 117 -15.52 9.00 -1.35
N ILE A 118 -15.76 8.37 -0.20
CA ILE A 118 -16.90 8.68 0.67
C ILE A 118 -16.78 10.09 1.26
N SER A 119 -15.59 10.45 1.74
CA SER A 119 -15.31 11.77 2.35
C SER A 119 -15.19 12.91 1.32
N GLY A 120 -15.21 12.64 0.02
CA GLY A 120 -15.09 13.66 -1.02
C GLY A 120 -13.71 14.34 -1.10
N CYS A 121 -12.68 13.81 -0.45
CA CYS A 121 -11.32 14.36 -0.48
C CYS A 121 -10.51 13.88 -1.69
N CYS A 122 -9.28 14.41 -1.85
CA CYS A 122 -8.31 13.98 -2.88
C CYS A 122 -8.85 14.06 -4.32
N LEU A 123 -9.54 15.15 -4.64
CA LEU A 123 -10.08 15.38 -5.98
C LEU A 123 -8.98 15.56 -7.03
N GLY A 124 -9.22 15.05 -8.23
CA GLY A 124 -8.39 15.32 -9.40
C GLY A 124 -8.51 16.75 -9.89
N ALA A 125 -7.53 17.17 -10.68
CA ALA A 125 -7.53 18.47 -11.33
C ALA A 125 -8.64 18.59 -12.38
N HIS A 126 -9.06 19.80 -12.70
CA HIS A 126 -10.01 20.02 -13.80
C HIS A 126 -9.37 19.62 -15.14
N ILE A 127 -10.18 19.05 -16.03
CA ILE A 127 -9.72 18.68 -17.37
C ILE A 127 -9.49 19.95 -18.17
N PRO A 128 -8.28 20.18 -18.70
CA PRO A 128 -7.92 21.43 -19.40
C PRO A 128 -8.36 21.40 -20.88
N ILE A 129 -9.58 20.93 -21.15
CA ILE A 129 -10.15 20.87 -22.50
C ILE A 129 -11.35 21.81 -22.53
N GLU A 130 -11.41 22.65 -23.54
CA GLU A 130 -12.52 23.58 -23.75
C GLU A 130 -13.85 22.81 -23.85
N GLY A 131 -14.87 23.23 -23.12
CA GLY A 131 -16.15 22.51 -22.97
C GLY A 131 -16.17 21.40 -21.89
N LEU A 132 -15.02 20.94 -21.38
CA LEU A 132 -14.92 19.88 -20.34
C LEU A 132 -14.31 20.37 -19.03
N THR A 133 -14.12 21.68 -18.90
CA THR A 133 -13.46 22.31 -17.71
C THR A 133 -14.24 22.11 -16.40
N HIS A 134 -15.55 21.78 -16.49
CA HIS A 134 -16.37 21.44 -15.33
C HIS A 134 -16.11 20.01 -14.80
N LEU A 135 -15.50 19.14 -15.61
CA LEU A 135 -15.13 17.77 -15.21
C LEU A 135 -13.77 17.74 -14.54
N ARG A 136 -13.57 16.75 -13.67
CA ARG A 136 -12.31 16.49 -12.97
C ARG A 136 -11.77 15.10 -13.33
N PHE A 137 -10.45 14.96 -13.33
CA PHE A 137 -9.84 13.65 -13.47
C PHE A 137 -10.29 12.71 -12.34
N PRO A 138 -10.72 11.49 -12.63
CA PRO A 138 -11.21 10.52 -11.65
C PRO A 138 -10.02 9.83 -10.92
N THR A 139 -9.16 10.63 -10.26
CA THR A 139 -7.92 10.13 -9.64
C THR A 139 -8.19 9.11 -8.54
N ARG A 140 -9.25 9.25 -7.74
CA ARG A 140 -9.62 8.33 -6.67
C ARG A 140 -10.05 6.98 -7.22
N GLU A 141 -10.88 7.02 -8.25
CA GLU A 141 -11.43 5.86 -8.94
C GLU A 141 -10.30 5.07 -9.64
N LEU A 142 -9.39 5.78 -10.29
CA LEU A 142 -8.19 5.19 -10.90
C LEU A 142 -7.26 4.55 -9.86
N GLU A 143 -7.05 5.21 -8.71
CA GLU A 143 -6.27 4.64 -7.63
C GLU A 143 -6.93 3.40 -7.03
N LEU A 144 -8.25 3.41 -6.84
CA LEU A 144 -9.00 2.24 -6.37
C LEU A 144 -8.86 1.07 -7.35
N LEU A 145 -9.08 1.32 -8.64
CA LEU A 145 -8.93 0.32 -9.70
C LEU A 145 -7.50 -0.27 -9.72
N PHE A 146 -6.50 0.60 -9.60
CA PHE A 146 -5.10 0.18 -9.50
C PHE A 146 -4.88 -0.80 -8.33
N TYR A 147 -5.37 -0.48 -7.12
CA TYR A 147 -5.21 -1.37 -5.97
C TYR A 147 -5.96 -2.69 -6.14
N VAL A 148 -7.15 -2.70 -6.75
CA VAL A 148 -7.89 -3.94 -7.03
C VAL A 148 -7.11 -4.84 -7.99
N ILE A 149 -6.58 -4.27 -9.08
CA ILE A 149 -5.77 -5.01 -10.05
C ILE A 149 -4.47 -5.52 -9.41
N LEU A 150 -3.78 -4.65 -8.68
CA LEU A 150 -2.52 -4.99 -8.02
C LEU A 150 -2.74 -6.09 -6.97
N LEU A 151 -3.74 -5.95 -6.10
CA LEU A 151 -4.11 -6.94 -5.10
C LEU A 151 -4.36 -8.30 -5.74
N SER A 152 -5.20 -8.36 -6.77
CA SER A 152 -5.55 -9.61 -7.45
C SER A 152 -4.34 -10.30 -8.07
N ARG A 153 -3.39 -9.54 -8.61
CA ARG A 153 -2.15 -10.08 -9.20
C ARG A 153 -1.16 -10.56 -8.14
N LEU A 154 -0.94 -9.76 -7.11
CA LEU A 154 -0.02 -10.11 -6.02
C LEU A 154 -0.55 -11.29 -5.20
N TRP A 155 -1.85 -11.31 -4.91
CA TRP A 155 -2.52 -12.43 -4.24
C TRP A 155 -2.24 -13.76 -4.91
N ARG A 156 -2.47 -13.85 -6.23
CA ARG A 156 -2.20 -15.06 -7.01
C ARG A 156 -0.73 -15.47 -6.93
N LYS A 157 0.20 -14.52 -7.00
CA LYS A 157 1.65 -14.79 -6.89
C LYS A 157 2.04 -15.31 -5.51
N VAL A 158 1.45 -14.79 -4.43
CA VAL A 158 1.72 -15.28 -3.06
C VAL A 158 1.21 -16.71 -2.90
N LEU A 159 0.00 -17.02 -3.37
CA LEU A 159 -0.58 -18.36 -3.27
C LEU A 159 0.16 -19.39 -4.12
N SER A 160 0.59 -19.02 -5.32
CA SER A 160 1.36 -19.93 -6.19
C SER A 160 2.82 -20.11 -5.76
N GLY A 161 3.32 -19.27 -4.85
CA GLY A 161 4.73 -19.26 -4.45
C GLY A 161 5.71 -18.83 -5.55
N SER A 162 5.20 -18.39 -6.72
CA SER A 162 6.00 -18.12 -7.93
C SER A 162 6.93 -16.91 -7.84
N ALA A 163 6.78 -16.06 -6.83
CA ALA A 163 7.58 -14.84 -6.67
C ALA A 163 7.97 -14.63 -5.20
N ARG A 164 8.44 -15.69 -4.55
CA ARG A 164 8.79 -15.67 -3.12
C ARG A 164 9.87 -14.64 -2.82
N GLY A 165 9.58 -13.70 -1.93
CA GLY A 165 10.44 -12.58 -1.58
C GLY A 165 10.36 -11.39 -2.54
N MET A 166 9.65 -11.50 -3.67
CA MET A 166 9.57 -10.47 -4.70
C MET A 166 8.30 -9.60 -4.62
N ILE A 167 7.34 -9.97 -3.78
CA ILE A 167 6.02 -9.32 -3.76
C ILE A 167 6.13 -7.86 -3.35
N TYR A 168 6.90 -7.58 -2.29
CA TYR A 168 7.08 -6.21 -1.80
C TYR A 168 7.81 -5.30 -2.82
N PRO A 169 8.96 -5.66 -3.41
CA PRO A 169 9.58 -4.82 -4.42
C PRO A 169 8.71 -4.65 -5.69
N ILE A 170 7.95 -5.67 -6.11
CA ILE A 170 6.98 -5.52 -7.21
C ILE A 170 5.91 -4.49 -6.85
N TYR A 171 5.38 -4.54 -5.61
CA TYR A 171 4.46 -3.53 -5.11
C TYR A 171 5.07 -2.13 -5.16
N MET A 172 6.31 -1.94 -4.65
CA MET A 172 6.97 -0.63 -4.64
C MET A 172 7.18 -0.05 -6.04
N ILE A 173 7.59 -0.89 -6.99
CA ILE A 173 7.77 -0.49 -8.39
C ILE A 173 6.43 -0.06 -9.00
N ALA A 174 5.40 -0.91 -8.89
CA ALA A 174 4.08 -0.63 -9.44
C ALA A 174 3.46 0.63 -8.81
N TYR A 175 3.55 0.75 -7.48
CA TYR A 175 3.06 1.91 -6.75
C TYR A 175 3.80 3.20 -7.14
N GLY A 176 5.14 3.15 -7.21
CA GLY A 176 5.96 4.31 -7.58
C GLY A 176 5.62 4.85 -8.97
N ILE A 177 5.53 3.96 -9.97
CA ILE A 177 5.15 4.33 -11.34
C ILE A 177 3.74 4.93 -11.36
N PHE A 178 2.78 4.22 -10.80
CA PHE A 178 1.39 4.65 -10.82
C PHE A 178 1.19 5.96 -10.06
N ARG A 179 1.82 6.09 -8.90
CA ARG A 179 1.73 7.30 -8.07
C ARG A 179 2.37 8.51 -8.73
N PHE A 180 3.51 8.33 -9.41
CA PHE A 180 4.14 9.41 -10.17
C PHE A 180 3.20 9.95 -11.25
N VAL A 181 2.55 9.07 -12.01
CA VAL A 181 1.60 9.47 -13.06
C VAL A 181 0.36 10.12 -12.47
N THR A 182 -0.26 9.52 -11.43
CA THR A 182 -1.50 10.07 -10.88
C THR A 182 -1.31 11.36 -10.11
N GLU A 183 -0.12 11.63 -9.58
CA GLU A 183 0.15 12.89 -8.90
C GLU A 183 0.07 14.10 -9.85
N THR A 184 0.47 13.94 -11.11
CA THR A 184 0.32 15.00 -12.12
C THR A 184 -1.15 15.37 -12.43
N LEU A 185 -2.06 14.44 -12.15
CA LEU A 185 -3.50 14.60 -12.36
C LEU A 185 -4.26 15.17 -11.13
N ARG A 186 -3.54 15.45 -10.03
CA ARG A 186 -4.15 15.99 -8.80
C ARG A 186 -4.12 17.51 -8.77
N VAL A 187 -5.05 18.09 -8.02
CA VAL A 187 -5.16 19.55 -7.84
C VAL A 187 -3.92 20.13 -7.17
N SER A 188 -3.34 19.41 -6.21
CA SER A 188 -2.18 19.85 -5.43
C SER A 188 -0.93 20.12 -6.30
N SER A 189 -0.81 19.42 -7.42
CA SER A 189 0.34 19.55 -8.33
C SER A 189 0.32 20.82 -9.19
N ARG A 190 -0.79 21.56 -9.20
CA ARG A 190 -0.94 22.75 -10.07
C ARG A 190 -0.57 24.08 -9.43
N ALA A 191 -0.29 24.10 -8.13
CA ALA A 191 0.17 25.31 -7.45
C ALA A 191 1.67 25.51 -7.73
N ASN A 192 1.99 26.19 -8.82
CA ASN A 192 3.28 26.80 -9.18
C ASN A 192 4.54 25.92 -9.39
N ASN A 193 4.52 24.60 -9.14
CA ASN A 193 5.68 23.74 -9.38
C ASN A 193 5.28 22.47 -10.14
N ILE A 194 5.98 22.15 -11.23
CA ILE A 194 5.79 20.93 -12.04
C ILE A 194 6.09 19.67 -11.23
N LEU A 195 6.99 19.75 -10.26
CA LEU A 195 7.38 18.65 -9.37
C LEU A 195 6.99 18.98 -7.92
N HIS A 196 6.00 18.27 -7.41
CA HIS A 196 5.62 18.28 -6.00
C HIS A 196 6.45 17.26 -5.22
N ILE A 197 6.60 17.43 -3.90
CA ILE A 197 7.36 16.51 -3.03
C ILE A 197 6.88 15.06 -3.16
N SER A 198 5.60 14.86 -3.45
CA SER A 198 5.02 13.53 -3.69
C SER A 198 5.60 12.81 -4.92
N HIS A 199 6.08 13.54 -5.95
CA HIS A 199 6.78 12.92 -7.08
C HIS A 199 8.14 12.36 -6.65
N LEU A 200 8.85 13.05 -5.74
CA LEU A 200 10.13 12.57 -5.19
C LEU A 200 9.92 11.28 -4.39
N TRP A 201 8.87 11.21 -3.58
CA TRP A 201 8.53 9.99 -2.84
C TRP A 201 8.15 8.83 -3.76
N ALA A 202 7.43 9.13 -4.85
CA ALA A 202 7.09 8.13 -5.86
C ALA A 202 8.34 7.58 -6.56
N LEU A 203 9.27 8.45 -6.95
CA LEU A 203 10.57 8.07 -7.54
C LEU A 203 11.44 7.30 -6.56
N LEU A 204 11.46 7.70 -5.29
CA LEU A 204 12.19 6.99 -4.24
C LEU A 204 11.63 5.57 -4.06
N SER A 205 10.31 5.41 -4.00
CA SER A 205 9.67 4.10 -3.96
C SER A 205 10.06 3.23 -5.15
N LEU A 206 10.03 3.80 -6.36
CA LEU A 206 10.43 3.12 -7.60
C LEU A 206 11.90 2.68 -7.54
N GLY A 207 12.81 3.59 -7.18
CA GLY A 207 14.26 3.33 -7.11
C GLY A 207 14.60 2.24 -6.09
N ILE A 208 14.03 2.30 -4.88
CA ILE A 208 14.21 1.28 -3.85
C ILE A 208 13.65 -0.07 -4.33
N GLY A 209 12.45 -0.06 -4.91
CA GLY A 209 11.81 -1.26 -5.45
C GLY A 209 12.66 -1.96 -6.51
N ILE A 210 13.19 -1.20 -7.48
CA ILE A 210 14.08 -1.72 -8.54
C ILE A 210 15.36 -2.28 -7.94
N SER A 211 15.98 -1.58 -6.98
CA SER A 211 17.22 -2.00 -6.33
C SER A 211 17.04 -3.33 -5.59
N ILE A 212 16.01 -3.45 -4.76
CA ILE A 212 15.70 -4.68 -4.02
C ILE A 212 15.38 -5.82 -4.99
N TYR A 213 14.57 -5.56 -6.01
CA TYR A 213 14.21 -6.56 -7.01
C TYR A 213 15.43 -7.09 -7.77
N GLY A 214 16.33 -6.19 -8.17
CA GLY A 214 17.57 -6.54 -8.86
C GLY A 214 18.49 -7.41 -8.01
N GLU A 215 18.67 -7.05 -6.74
CA GLU A 215 19.49 -7.83 -5.80
C GLU A 215 18.93 -9.24 -5.55
N LEU A 216 17.62 -9.35 -5.38
CA LEU A 216 16.97 -10.64 -5.17
C LEU A 216 17.08 -11.54 -6.42
N ARG A 217 16.90 -10.98 -7.61
CA ARG A 217 17.09 -11.71 -8.87
C ARG A 217 18.52 -12.20 -9.08
N LYS A 218 19.52 -11.38 -8.72
CA LYS A 218 20.93 -11.81 -8.77
C LYS A 218 21.21 -12.99 -7.85
N LYS A 219 20.63 -12.97 -6.63
CA LYS A 219 20.76 -14.07 -5.67
C LYS A 219 20.11 -15.37 -6.18
N GLU A 220 18.92 -15.29 -6.76
CA GLU A 220 18.24 -16.46 -7.34
C GLU A 220 19.09 -17.11 -8.44
N LYS A 221 19.63 -16.31 -9.38
CA LYS A 221 20.49 -16.81 -10.46
C LYS A 221 21.74 -17.51 -9.93
N LYS A 222 22.39 -16.95 -8.89
CA LYS A 222 23.59 -17.57 -8.27
C LYS A 222 23.27 -18.90 -7.59
N THR A 223 22.09 -19.02 -6.98
CA THR A 223 21.68 -20.24 -6.27
C THR A 223 21.17 -21.31 -7.24
N GLY A 224 20.51 -20.92 -8.34
CA GLY A 224 20.05 -21.84 -9.38
C GLY A 224 21.19 -22.42 -10.24
N GLY A 225 22.24 -21.62 -10.50
CA GLY A 225 23.43 -22.11 -11.24
C GLY A 225 24.25 -23.16 -10.46
N ARG A 226 24.23 -23.11 -9.12
CA ARG A 226 24.94 -24.08 -8.25
C ARG A 226 24.23 -25.44 -8.11
N ARG A 227 23.03 -25.58 -8.64
CA ARG A 227 22.24 -26.84 -8.56
C ARG A 227 22.36 -27.70 -9.82
N ASN A 228 23.03 -27.18 -10.86
CA ASN A 228 23.22 -27.85 -12.15
C ASN A 228 24.68 -28.28 -12.39
N ASP A 229 25.56 -28.07 -11.41
CA ASP A 229 26.94 -28.60 -11.35
C ASP A 229 27.01 -29.69 -10.25
#